data_02be1bade85b66c5399db861fd658ce8
#
_entry.id   02be1bade85b66c5399db861fd658ce8
#
_cell.length_a   1.000
_cell.length_b   1.000
_cell.length_c   1.000
_cell.angle_alpha   90.00
_cell.angle_beta   90.00
_cell.angle_gamma   90.00
#
_symmetry.space_group_name_H-M   'P 1'
#
loop_
_entity.id
_entity.type
_entity.pdbx_description
1 polymer ?
#
loop_
_entity_poly.entity_id
_entity_poly.type
_entity_poly.pdbx_seq_one_letter_code
_entity_poly.pdbx_strand_id
1 'polypeptide(L)'
;MNFLRDLPVLILGLGDSGLAMVRWCVRCGAQVTVWDSRETPPGAGALAAELPQVTLRGGPLSTSSLGGARLVLKSPGLAPMDARIEPLLQEARATGIAVLGELDLFARALADLKESQGYAPKLLAVTGTNGKT
;
A
#
# COMPACT_ATOMS: atom_id res chain seq x y z
N MET A 1 3.58 4.33 -18.32
CA MET A 1 3.53 5.59 -17.57
C MET A 1 3.45 5.31 -16.08
N ASN A 2 4.26 5.99 -15.29
CA ASN A 2 4.28 5.77 -13.84
C ASN A 2 3.21 6.62 -13.15
N PHE A 3 2.08 6.00 -12.81
CA PHE A 3 0.98 6.70 -12.17
C PHE A 3 1.27 7.12 -10.72
N LEU A 4 2.32 6.58 -10.11
CA LEU A 4 2.68 6.86 -8.72
C LEU A 4 3.54 8.12 -8.55
N ARG A 5 4.12 8.65 -9.61
CA ARG A 5 5.02 9.80 -9.49
C ARG A 5 4.30 10.99 -8.87
N ASP A 6 4.89 11.51 -7.80
CA ASP A 6 4.40 12.65 -7.03
C ASP A 6 3.01 12.45 -6.42
N LEU A 7 2.50 11.21 -6.43
CA LEU A 7 1.18 10.90 -5.90
C LEU A 7 1.24 10.73 -4.38
N PRO A 8 0.39 11.45 -3.61
CA PRO A 8 0.26 11.18 -2.17
C PRO A 8 -0.43 9.83 -1.94
N VAL A 9 0.25 8.93 -1.24
CA VAL A 9 -0.22 7.57 -0.99
C VAL A 9 -0.25 7.31 0.51
N LEU A 10 -1.36 6.76 0.99
CA LEU A 10 -1.49 6.26 2.35
C LEU A 10 -1.49 4.74 2.32
N ILE A 11 -0.56 4.13 3.04
CA ILE A 11 -0.45 2.67 3.13
C ILE A 11 -0.89 2.24 4.52
N LEU A 12 -1.83 1.31 4.57
CA LEU A 12 -2.40 0.78 5.81
C LEU A 12 -1.76 -0.59 6.12
N GLY A 13 -1.02 -0.64 7.20
CA GLY A 13 -0.30 -1.83 7.65
C GLY A 13 1.17 -1.85 7.22
N LEU A 14 2.06 -2.14 8.17
CA LEU A 14 3.50 -2.18 7.96
C LEU A 14 4.09 -3.53 8.40
N GLY A 15 3.52 -4.60 7.84
CA GLY A 15 4.13 -5.93 7.84
C GLY A 15 4.97 -6.10 6.58
N ASP A 16 5.22 -7.34 6.18
CA ASP A 16 6.02 -7.63 4.98
C ASP A 16 5.40 -7.05 3.71
N SER A 17 4.10 -7.23 3.53
CA SER A 17 3.37 -6.70 2.38
C SER A 17 3.36 -5.17 2.37
N GLY A 18 3.09 -4.57 3.52
CA GLY A 18 3.10 -3.10 3.65
C GLY A 18 4.46 -2.52 3.31
N LEU A 19 5.53 -3.11 3.84
CA LEU A 19 6.89 -2.66 3.56
C LEU A 19 7.24 -2.81 2.08
N ALA A 20 6.83 -3.90 1.44
CA ALA A 20 7.05 -4.09 0.00
C ALA A 20 6.33 -3.01 -0.82
N MET A 21 5.09 -2.68 -0.45
CA MET A 21 4.34 -1.61 -1.12
C MET A 21 5.00 -0.25 -0.91
N VAL A 22 5.48 0.04 0.29
CA VAL A 22 6.22 1.28 0.58
C VAL A 22 7.45 1.40 -0.30
N ARG A 23 8.28 0.36 -0.34
CA ARG A 23 9.51 0.34 -1.15
C ARG A 23 9.21 0.63 -2.63
N TRP A 24 8.20 -0.03 -3.17
CA TRP A 24 7.82 0.18 -4.55
C TRP A 24 7.31 1.59 -4.81
N CYS A 25 6.41 2.09 -3.97
CA CYS A 25 5.86 3.44 -4.12
C CYS A 25 6.94 4.52 -4.04
N VAL A 26 7.85 4.41 -3.07
CA VAL A 26 8.97 5.35 -2.93
C VAL A 26 9.88 5.29 -4.16
N ARG A 27 10.19 4.09 -4.62
CA ARG A 27 11.01 3.90 -5.83
C ARG A 27 10.37 4.56 -7.06
N CYS A 28 9.04 4.58 -7.12
CA CYS A 28 8.30 5.21 -8.21
C CYS A 28 8.06 6.70 -8.02
N GLY A 29 8.56 7.29 -6.94
CA GLY A 29 8.47 8.72 -6.69
C GLY A 29 7.19 9.19 -5.99
N ALA A 30 6.44 8.28 -5.37
CA ALA A 30 5.24 8.64 -4.61
C ALA A 30 5.61 9.31 -3.28
N GLN A 31 4.68 10.11 -2.77
CA GLN A 31 4.76 10.71 -1.44
C GLN A 31 4.04 9.79 -0.46
N VAL A 32 4.78 9.00 0.31
CA VAL A 32 4.23 7.90 1.08
C VAL A 32 4.09 8.25 2.56
N THR A 33 2.92 7.94 3.11
CA THR A 33 2.64 7.91 4.55
C THR A 33 2.14 6.51 4.88
N VAL A 34 2.58 5.95 6.00
CA VAL A 34 2.19 4.62 6.45
C VAL A 34 1.48 4.72 7.78
N TRP A 35 0.44 3.92 7.96
CA TRP A 35 -0.23 3.76 9.25
C TRP A 35 -0.20 2.29 9.68
N ASP A 36 0.01 2.07 10.97
CA ASP A 36 -0.14 0.75 11.57
C ASP A 36 -0.74 0.92 12.97
N SER A 37 -1.61 -0.01 13.36
CA SER A 37 -2.24 0.02 14.69
C SER A 37 -1.28 -0.40 15.80
N ARG A 38 -0.23 -1.11 15.46
CA ARG A 38 0.75 -1.62 16.44
C ARG A 38 1.76 -0.53 16.79
N GLU A 39 2.18 -0.52 18.04
CA GLU A 39 3.19 0.42 18.50
C GLU A 39 4.52 0.21 17.79
N THR A 40 4.91 -1.05 17.62
CA THR A 40 6.13 -1.43 16.91
C THR A 40 5.81 -2.43 15.81
N PRO A 41 5.35 -1.96 14.63
CA PRO A 41 5.06 -2.87 13.52
C PRO A 41 6.33 -3.60 13.04
N PRO A 42 6.20 -4.81 12.47
CA PRO A 42 7.36 -5.59 12.03
C PRO A 42 8.27 -4.86 11.06
N GLY A 43 7.73 -4.00 10.21
CA GLY A 43 8.51 -3.25 9.21
C GLY A 43 9.12 -1.95 9.71
N ALA A 44 8.87 -1.54 10.97
CA ALA A 44 9.29 -0.24 11.47
C ALA A 44 10.81 -0.04 11.44
N GLY A 45 11.57 -1.05 11.82
CA GLY A 45 13.03 -0.97 11.83
C GLY A 45 13.61 -0.78 10.43
N ALA A 46 13.13 -1.58 9.47
CA ALA A 46 13.57 -1.47 8.07
C ALA A 46 13.15 -0.11 7.47
N LEU A 47 11.95 0.34 7.78
CA LEU A 47 11.48 1.64 7.29
C LEU A 47 12.37 2.78 7.79
N ALA A 48 12.67 2.80 9.06
CA ALA A 48 13.51 3.84 9.65
C ALA A 48 14.94 3.83 9.07
N ALA A 49 15.48 2.65 8.82
CA ALA A 49 16.84 2.49 8.30
C ALA A 49 16.94 2.81 6.80
N GLU A 50 15.98 2.35 6.02
CA GLU A 50 16.03 2.44 4.55
C GLU A 50 15.35 3.69 4.01
N LEU A 51 14.23 4.10 4.61
CA LEU A 51 13.34 5.12 4.08
C LEU A 51 12.94 6.13 5.17
N PRO A 52 13.90 6.84 5.76
CA PRO A 52 13.63 7.75 6.87
C PRO A 52 12.70 8.92 6.50
N GLN A 53 12.56 9.22 5.22
CA GLN A 53 11.66 10.27 4.75
C GLN A 53 10.17 9.88 4.80
N VAL A 54 9.88 8.59 4.91
CA VAL A 54 8.50 8.10 4.99
C VAL A 54 7.97 8.28 6.41
N THR A 55 6.80 8.90 6.54
CA THR A 55 6.14 9.09 7.84
C THR A 55 5.41 7.83 8.25
N LEU A 56 5.68 7.34 9.45
CA LEU A 56 4.93 6.26 10.08
C LEU A 56 4.01 6.85 11.15
N ARG A 57 2.72 6.58 11.03
CA ARG A 57 1.70 7.01 11.98
C ARG A 57 1.13 5.84 12.73
N GLY A 58 0.72 6.08 13.97
CA GLY A 58 -0.01 5.12 14.79
C GLY A 58 -1.30 5.74 15.31
N GLY A 59 -1.93 5.04 16.25
CA GLY A 59 -3.14 5.52 16.90
C GLY A 59 -4.39 5.33 16.07
N PRO A 60 -5.54 5.84 16.57
CA PRO A 60 -6.82 5.70 15.89
C PRO A 60 -6.83 6.45 14.55
N LEU A 61 -7.46 5.83 13.55
CA LEU A 61 -7.74 6.49 12.28
C LEU A 61 -9.11 7.14 12.29
N SER A 62 -9.20 8.28 11.64
CA SER A 62 -10.46 8.96 11.36
C SER A 62 -10.52 9.29 9.86
N THR A 63 -11.66 9.82 9.42
CA THR A 63 -11.79 10.25 8.02
C THR A 63 -10.75 11.32 7.66
N SER A 64 -10.40 12.18 8.63
CA SER A 64 -9.37 13.21 8.42
C SER A 64 -7.95 12.62 8.25
N SER A 65 -7.74 11.36 8.63
CA SER A 65 -6.44 10.70 8.46
C SER A 65 -6.08 10.46 7.00
N LEU A 66 -7.05 10.53 6.08
CA LEU A 66 -6.75 10.53 4.64
C LEU A 66 -5.81 11.68 4.27
N GLY A 67 -5.97 12.83 4.92
CA GLY A 67 -5.20 14.02 4.58
C GLY A 67 -5.33 14.34 3.10
N GLY A 68 -4.22 14.54 2.42
CA GLY A 68 -4.19 14.77 0.98
C GLY A 68 -4.01 13.50 0.14
N ALA A 69 -4.20 12.32 0.70
CA ALA A 69 -3.96 11.06 -0.02
C ALA A 69 -4.85 10.95 -1.26
N ARG A 70 -4.25 10.52 -2.36
CA ARG A 70 -4.93 10.28 -3.64
C ARG A 70 -5.02 8.80 -3.96
N LEU A 71 -4.40 7.95 -3.17
CA LEU A 71 -4.43 6.50 -3.27
C LEU A 71 -4.28 5.93 -1.87
N VAL A 72 -5.09 4.93 -1.56
CA VAL A 72 -4.97 4.14 -0.33
C VAL A 72 -4.59 2.72 -0.70
N LEU A 73 -3.52 2.22 -0.10
CA LEU A 73 -3.09 0.83 -0.26
C LEU A 73 -3.28 0.10 1.06
N LYS A 74 -3.97 -1.02 1.00
CA LYS A 74 -4.30 -1.81 2.19
C LYS A 74 -3.52 -3.11 2.18
N SER A 75 -2.83 -3.39 3.30
CA SER A 75 -2.18 -4.69 3.49
C SER A 75 -3.21 -5.82 3.54
N PRO A 76 -2.93 -6.98 2.95
CA PRO A 76 -3.84 -8.13 3.01
C PRO A 76 -4.08 -8.65 4.44
N GLY A 77 -3.19 -8.33 5.40
CA GLY A 77 -3.38 -8.69 6.80
C GLY A 77 -4.49 -7.90 7.50
N LEU A 78 -4.99 -6.82 6.88
CA LEU A 78 -6.10 -6.04 7.42
C LEU A 78 -7.37 -6.37 6.65
N ALA A 79 -8.38 -6.90 7.37
CA ALA A 79 -9.67 -7.19 6.74
C ALA A 79 -10.36 -5.90 6.27
N PRO A 80 -11.07 -5.92 5.12
CA PRO A 80 -11.74 -4.70 4.64
C PRO A 80 -12.78 -4.14 5.60
N MET A 81 -13.37 -5.00 6.45
CA MET A 81 -14.38 -4.59 7.43
C MET A 81 -13.80 -4.42 8.83
N ASP A 82 -12.48 -4.37 8.97
CA ASP A 82 -11.84 -4.07 10.24
C ASP A 82 -12.29 -2.68 10.71
N ALA A 83 -12.88 -2.62 11.91
CA ALA A 83 -13.46 -1.39 12.43
C ALA A 83 -12.44 -0.24 12.56
N ARG A 84 -11.16 -0.56 12.64
CA ARG A 84 -10.10 0.44 12.73
C ARG A 84 -9.88 1.19 11.43
N ILE A 85 -10.18 0.57 10.29
CA ILE A 85 -9.91 1.14 8.96
C ILE A 85 -11.17 1.35 8.12
N GLU A 86 -12.26 0.67 8.43
CA GLU A 86 -13.47 0.72 7.60
C GLU A 86 -14.01 2.13 7.36
N PRO A 87 -14.13 3.01 8.39
CA PRO A 87 -14.62 4.36 8.15
C PRO A 87 -13.74 5.16 7.18
N LEU A 88 -12.42 4.99 7.27
CA LEU A 88 -11.49 5.65 6.36
C LEU A 88 -11.63 5.12 4.93
N LEU A 89 -11.80 3.80 4.77
CA LEU A 89 -12.00 3.19 3.44
C LEU A 89 -13.30 3.66 2.80
N GLN A 90 -14.38 3.77 3.60
CA GLN A 90 -15.66 4.28 3.11
C GLN A 90 -15.54 5.74 2.66
N GLU A 91 -14.86 6.57 3.43
CA GLU A 91 -14.64 7.97 3.06
C GLU A 91 -13.80 8.08 1.80
N ALA A 92 -12.76 7.27 1.66
CA ALA A 92 -11.93 7.24 0.46
C ALA A 92 -12.78 6.93 -0.79
N ARG A 93 -13.61 5.91 -0.71
CA ARG A 93 -14.50 5.53 -1.82
C ARG A 93 -15.52 6.62 -2.12
N ALA A 94 -16.11 7.22 -1.08
CA ALA A 94 -17.09 8.29 -1.24
C ALA A 94 -16.51 9.53 -1.92
N THR A 95 -15.23 9.79 -1.73
CA THR A 95 -14.53 10.94 -2.33
C THR A 95 -13.80 10.60 -3.62
N GLY A 96 -13.96 9.39 -4.13
CA GLY A 96 -13.35 8.97 -5.39
C GLY A 96 -11.86 8.59 -5.29
N ILE A 97 -11.36 8.36 -4.08
CA ILE A 97 -9.99 7.91 -3.86
C ILE A 97 -9.94 6.39 -4.01
N ALA A 98 -9.07 5.88 -4.87
CA ALA A 98 -8.93 4.45 -5.09
C ALA A 98 -8.36 3.75 -3.84
N VAL A 99 -8.92 2.59 -3.52
CA VAL A 99 -8.43 1.70 -2.46
C VAL A 99 -7.98 0.41 -3.13
N LEU A 100 -6.69 0.12 -3.07
CA LEU A 100 -6.09 -1.03 -3.74
C LEU A 100 -5.37 -1.92 -2.73
N GLY A 101 -5.22 -3.19 -3.07
CA GLY A 101 -4.37 -4.13 -2.34
C GLY A 101 -3.02 -4.32 -3.00
N GLU A 102 -2.20 -5.17 -2.38
CA GLU A 102 -0.86 -5.48 -2.89
C GLU A 102 -0.90 -6.07 -4.30
N LEU A 103 -1.82 -6.99 -4.54
CA LEU A 103 -1.94 -7.65 -5.85
C LEU A 103 -2.34 -6.66 -6.95
N ASP A 104 -3.24 -5.73 -6.63
CA ASP A 104 -3.62 -4.67 -7.57
C ASP A 104 -2.43 -3.79 -7.93
N LEU A 105 -1.64 -3.42 -6.93
CA LEU A 105 -0.42 -2.63 -7.13
C LEU A 105 0.59 -3.38 -7.99
N PHE A 106 0.78 -4.67 -7.72
CA PHE A 106 1.65 -5.55 -8.50
C PHE A 106 1.23 -5.61 -9.97
N ALA A 107 -0.07 -5.80 -10.23
CA ALA A 107 -0.60 -5.84 -11.58
C ALA A 107 -0.35 -4.52 -12.34
N ARG A 108 -0.55 -3.40 -11.67
CA ARG A 108 -0.27 -2.08 -12.26
C ARG A 108 1.23 -1.87 -12.51
N ALA A 109 2.07 -2.34 -11.60
CA ALA A 109 3.53 -2.28 -11.78
C ALA A 109 3.98 -3.06 -13.02
N LEU A 110 3.42 -4.23 -13.24
CA LEU A 110 3.72 -5.03 -14.43
C LEU A 110 3.25 -4.32 -15.71
N ALA A 111 2.07 -3.70 -15.68
CA ALA A 111 1.56 -2.94 -16.82
C ALA A 111 2.48 -1.76 -17.17
N ASP A 112 2.93 -1.02 -16.15
CA ASP A 112 3.85 0.09 -16.33
C ASP A 112 5.21 -0.35 -16.88
N LEU A 113 5.74 -1.48 -16.41
CA LEU A 113 7.00 -2.02 -16.90
C LEU A 113 6.89 -2.53 -18.33
N LYS A 114 5.74 -3.10 -18.69
CA LYS A 114 5.49 -3.51 -20.07
C LYS A 114 5.48 -2.32 -21.01
N GLU A 115 4.78 -1.25 -20.61
CA GLU A 115 4.69 -0.03 -21.42
C GLU A 115 6.05 0.67 -21.54
N SER A 116 6.78 0.81 -20.43
CA SER A 116 8.01 1.61 -20.40
C SER A 116 9.25 0.86 -20.84
N GLN A 117 9.32 -0.46 -20.62
CA GLN A 117 10.53 -1.26 -20.84
C GLN A 117 10.30 -2.53 -21.66
N GLY A 118 9.07 -2.77 -22.10
CA GLY A 118 8.74 -4.00 -22.83
C GLY A 118 8.82 -5.27 -21.98
N TYR A 119 8.85 -5.12 -20.66
CA TYR A 119 8.94 -6.26 -19.74
C TYR A 119 7.58 -6.96 -19.65
N ALA A 120 7.49 -8.17 -20.14
CA ALA A 120 6.26 -8.96 -20.16
C ALA A 120 6.54 -10.39 -19.69
N PRO A 121 6.63 -10.61 -18.38
CA PRO A 121 6.90 -11.94 -17.82
C PRO A 121 5.70 -12.87 -18.02
N LYS A 122 5.98 -14.17 -18.01
CA LYS A 122 4.92 -15.16 -17.89
C LYS A 122 4.47 -15.22 -16.43
N LEU A 123 3.17 -15.18 -16.21
CA LEU A 123 2.59 -15.22 -14.87
C LEU A 123 1.94 -16.56 -14.61
N LEU A 124 2.24 -17.12 -13.45
CA LEU A 124 1.61 -18.34 -12.95
C LEU A 124 1.06 -18.04 -11.58
N ALA A 125 -0.25 -18.20 -11.41
CA ALA A 125 -0.92 -17.95 -10.14
C ALA A 125 -1.34 -19.27 -9.50
N VAL A 126 -1.08 -19.38 -8.20
CA VAL A 126 -1.49 -20.54 -7.39
C VAL A 126 -2.32 -20.02 -6.22
N THR A 127 -3.51 -20.57 -6.04
CA THR A 127 -4.39 -20.22 -4.95
C THR A 127 -4.99 -21.47 -4.30
N GLY A 128 -5.41 -21.34 -3.06
CA GLY A 128 -6.01 -22.42 -2.27
C GLY A 128 -5.81 -22.20 -0.79
N THR A 129 -6.50 -22.99 0.03
CA THR A 129 -6.38 -22.91 1.49
C THR A 129 -5.30 -23.82 2.05
N ASN A 130 -4.93 -24.87 1.31
CA ASN A 130 -3.91 -25.84 1.71
C ASN A 130 -3.09 -26.26 0.50
N GLY A 131 -1.85 -26.69 0.74
CA GLY A 131 -1.02 -27.32 -0.28
C GLY A 131 -0.46 -26.38 -1.35
N LYS A 132 -0.37 -25.08 -1.06
CA LYS A 132 0.15 -24.09 -2.01
C LYS A 132 1.67 -24.10 -2.14
N THR A 133 2.37 -24.69 -1.21
CA THR A 133 3.83 -24.69 -1.19
C THR A 133 4.42 -26.03 -1.57
#